data_d8261a9471906c4fffb81555508ccacd
#
_entry.id   d8261a9471906c4fffb81555508ccacd
#
_cell.length_a   1.000
_cell.length_b   1.000
_cell.length_c   1.000
_cell.angle_alpha   90.00
_cell.angle_beta   90.00
_cell.angle_gamma   90.00
#
_symmetry.space_group_name_H-M   'P 1'
#
loop_
_entity.id
_entity.type
_entity.pdbx_description
1 polymer ?
#
loop_
_entity_poly.entity_id
_entity_poly.type
_entity_poly.pdbx_seq_one_letter_code
_entity_poly.pdbx_strand_id
1 'polypeptide(L)'
;MDSRAGRAGANVLPLALAQFVASYAATNMNVAISAIAGDLGTTVLGVQTAITLFTLTMAALMIPGSKLTDIWGRKRCFLLGLAIYGIGALLALAAQGITVLVIGYSIFEGVGSALMIPPIYILVTVWFPDIKSRARYFGIVSGAGGLGAAAGPLIGGTITSAISWRASFGLQVLIVGWIILQARHIADPARTGPQPRFDLTGAVLSALGLFFVVLGLLQSRTYGFLVSRQDFSIGGTVLIPKGSVSPVWIFIAIGALFLVWFFLHIRSAERRGRDVLLRLRLFRNRAANLGLGTQLIQWLTLQGSFFVVSVYLQEVDHYGAIETGLMLTPATVGILAASAAADRLAKRHSQRWLIIVGFAFTVVGMGLLLALVRADTGIFSWIPGLLLFGIGVGVMLTSSVNIVQSAFPDSDQAYISGLSRSVSNLGSSFGTALVGSVLVAASLPGGRSYGAALTVLAVITMIGLVIALFLPKQQAEAPRRPASPQAGDDVAAGGARSL
;
A
#
# COMPACT_ATOMS: atom_id res chain seq x y z
N MET A 1 6.33 6.92 -36.42
CA MET A 1 6.04 6.23 -35.15
C MET A 1 6.60 6.93 -33.93
N ASP A 2 7.65 7.74 -34.04
CA ASP A 2 8.31 8.42 -32.89
C ASP A 2 7.51 9.54 -32.19
N SER A 3 6.62 10.25 -32.89
CA SER A 3 5.89 11.37 -32.27
C SER A 3 4.78 10.91 -31.30
N ARG A 4 4.23 9.70 -31.46
CA ARG A 4 3.24 9.12 -30.52
C ARG A 4 3.91 8.58 -29.26
N ALA A 5 5.06 7.95 -29.39
CA ALA A 5 5.84 7.44 -28.25
C ALA A 5 6.39 8.58 -27.38
N GLY A 6 6.84 9.69 -27.99
CA GLY A 6 7.29 10.88 -27.27
C GLY A 6 6.16 11.57 -26.47
N ARG A 7 4.96 11.70 -27.07
CA ARG A 7 3.78 12.27 -26.37
C ARG A 7 3.26 11.34 -25.27
N ALA A 8 3.29 10.01 -25.48
CA ALA A 8 2.92 9.05 -24.43
C ALA A 8 3.91 9.08 -23.25
N GLY A 9 5.21 9.24 -23.52
CA GLY A 9 6.23 9.39 -22.48
C GLY A 9 6.04 10.62 -21.61
N ALA A 10 5.67 11.76 -22.20
CA ALA A 10 5.36 13.00 -21.45
C ALA A 10 4.13 12.86 -20.52
N ASN A 11 3.18 11.99 -20.87
CA ASN A 11 1.97 11.74 -20.07
C ASN A 11 2.20 10.84 -18.85
N VAL A 12 3.38 10.20 -18.71
CA VAL A 12 3.70 9.35 -17.55
C VAL A 12 4.10 10.17 -16.33
N LEU A 13 4.64 11.36 -16.50
CA LEU A 13 5.07 12.20 -15.38
C LEU A 13 3.93 12.53 -14.40
N PRO A 14 2.74 12.98 -14.83
CA PRO A 14 1.61 13.17 -13.91
C PRO A 14 1.22 11.90 -13.13
N LEU A 15 1.29 10.73 -13.78
CA LEU A 15 0.99 9.45 -13.14
C LEU A 15 2.04 9.08 -12.08
N ALA A 16 3.32 9.27 -12.39
CA ALA A 16 4.42 9.02 -11.47
C ALA A 16 4.35 9.96 -10.26
N LEU A 17 4.03 11.23 -10.45
CA LEU A 17 3.88 12.20 -9.37
C LEU A 17 2.65 11.91 -8.51
N ALA A 18 1.54 11.47 -9.07
CA ALA A 18 0.38 11.06 -8.29
C ALA A 18 0.70 9.84 -7.41
N GLN A 19 1.47 8.88 -7.94
CA GLN A 19 1.95 7.74 -7.15
C GLN A 19 2.94 8.17 -6.06
N PHE A 20 3.82 9.14 -6.36
CA PHE A 20 4.74 9.73 -5.37
C PHE A 20 3.95 10.37 -4.23
N VAL A 21 2.98 11.25 -4.52
CA VAL A 21 2.20 11.97 -3.49
C VAL A 21 1.42 11.01 -2.60
N ALA A 22 0.77 9.99 -3.17
CA ALA A 22 0.05 9.00 -2.38
C ALA A 22 0.95 8.22 -1.43
N SER A 23 2.17 7.88 -1.88
CA SER A 23 3.14 7.17 -1.05
C SER A 23 3.80 8.08 -0.02
N TYR A 24 4.03 9.35 -0.37
CA TYR A 24 4.51 10.39 0.54
C TYR A 24 3.52 10.59 1.70
N ALA A 25 2.23 10.75 1.40
CA ALA A 25 1.18 10.93 2.42
C ALA A 25 1.09 9.77 3.41
N ALA A 26 1.39 8.54 2.96
CA ALA A 26 1.38 7.37 3.82
C ALA A 26 2.52 7.34 4.85
N THR A 27 3.59 8.09 4.64
CA THR A 27 4.81 8.01 5.47
C THR A 27 5.22 9.31 6.16
N ASN A 28 4.91 10.48 5.59
CA ASN A 28 5.29 11.77 6.16
C ASN A 28 4.67 12.05 7.54
N MET A 29 3.46 11.55 7.79
CA MET A 29 2.77 11.72 9.07
C MET A 29 3.53 11.10 10.25
N ASN A 30 4.31 10.04 10.01
CA ASN A 30 5.03 9.33 11.07
C ASN A 30 6.07 10.22 11.79
N VAL A 31 6.71 11.14 11.09
CA VAL A 31 7.73 12.03 11.69
C VAL A 31 7.13 13.28 12.35
N ALA A 32 5.86 13.55 12.10
CA ALA A 32 5.15 14.71 12.64
C ALA A 32 4.18 14.32 13.78
N ILE A 33 4.18 13.08 14.24
CA ILE A 33 3.18 12.54 15.18
C ILE A 33 3.09 13.39 16.43
N SER A 34 4.20 13.67 17.11
CA SER A 34 4.21 14.44 18.36
C SER A 34 3.85 15.91 18.14
N ALA A 35 4.32 16.50 17.02
CA ALA A 35 3.97 17.87 16.65
C ALA A 35 2.46 18.03 16.40
N ILE A 36 1.85 17.06 15.69
CA ILE A 36 0.41 17.03 15.43
C ILE A 36 -0.37 16.80 16.73
N ALA A 37 0.09 15.86 17.56
CA ALA A 37 -0.56 15.54 18.83
C ALA A 37 -0.58 16.75 19.76
N GLY A 38 0.52 17.47 19.91
CA GLY A 38 0.62 18.68 20.72
C GLY A 38 -0.22 19.82 20.17
N ASP A 39 -0.17 20.08 18.87
CA ASP A 39 -0.86 21.20 18.23
C ASP A 39 -2.40 21.03 18.17
N LEU A 40 -2.88 19.80 17.98
CA LEU A 40 -4.31 19.48 17.93
C LEU A 40 -4.91 19.08 19.30
N GLY A 41 -4.12 19.12 20.38
CA GLY A 41 -4.57 18.71 21.72
C GLY A 41 -5.03 17.24 21.79
N THR A 42 -4.37 16.35 21.04
CA THR A 42 -4.68 14.93 20.98
C THR A 42 -3.50 14.08 21.47
N THR A 43 -3.62 12.76 21.37
CA THR A 43 -2.55 11.82 21.74
C THR A 43 -1.84 11.26 20.51
N VAL A 44 -0.62 10.73 20.69
CA VAL A 44 0.11 9.96 19.68
C VAL A 44 -0.77 8.86 19.08
N LEU A 45 -1.58 8.18 19.93
CA LEU A 45 -2.52 7.16 19.50
C LEU A 45 -3.69 7.72 18.67
N GLY A 46 -4.11 8.96 18.93
CA GLY A 46 -5.10 9.66 18.11
C GLY A 46 -4.58 9.90 16.69
N VAL A 47 -3.35 10.41 16.56
CA VAL A 47 -2.69 10.61 15.26
C VAL A 47 -2.46 9.27 14.55
N GLN A 48 -2.03 8.25 15.28
CA GLN A 48 -1.89 6.88 14.73
C GLN A 48 -3.21 6.35 14.19
N THR A 49 -4.34 6.64 14.87
CA THR A 49 -5.66 6.25 14.39
C THR A 49 -5.95 6.90 13.03
N ALA A 50 -5.62 8.19 12.86
CA ALA A 50 -5.76 8.87 11.56
C ALA A 50 -4.92 8.17 10.46
N ILE A 51 -3.65 7.82 10.74
CA ILE A 51 -2.76 7.10 9.80
C ILE A 51 -3.36 5.73 9.44
N THR A 52 -3.85 5.00 10.44
CA THR A 52 -4.45 3.68 10.22
C THR A 52 -5.74 3.77 9.38
N LEU A 53 -6.60 4.75 9.68
CA LEU A 53 -7.83 4.97 8.93
C LEU A 53 -7.56 5.40 7.49
N PHE A 54 -6.51 6.18 7.21
CA PHE A 54 -6.09 6.51 5.85
C PHE A 54 -5.79 5.25 5.03
N THR A 55 -4.90 4.40 5.53
CA THR A 55 -4.51 3.17 4.85
C THR A 55 -5.65 2.16 4.77
N LEU A 56 -6.54 2.12 5.77
CA LEU A 56 -7.77 1.33 5.75
C LEU A 56 -8.74 1.82 4.67
N THR A 57 -8.98 3.13 4.58
CA THR A 57 -9.85 3.70 3.53
C THR A 57 -9.33 3.35 2.14
N MET A 58 -8.02 3.47 1.93
CA MET A 58 -7.39 3.00 0.69
C MET A 58 -7.62 1.50 0.46
N ALA A 59 -7.37 0.66 1.47
CA ALA A 59 -7.53 -0.79 1.34
C ALA A 59 -8.96 -1.19 0.98
N ALA A 60 -9.94 -0.60 1.68
CA ALA A 60 -11.36 -0.90 1.50
C ALA A 60 -11.90 -0.48 0.12
N LEU A 61 -11.43 0.67 -0.38
CA LEU A 61 -11.96 1.29 -1.60
C LEU A 61 -11.11 1.05 -2.85
N MET A 62 -9.91 0.46 -2.74
CA MET A 62 -9.02 0.24 -3.87
C MET A 62 -9.60 -0.70 -4.93
N ILE A 63 -10.27 -1.78 -4.51
CA ILE A 63 -10.92 -2.73 -5.40
C ILE A 63 -12.16 -2.10 -6.07
N PRO A 64 -13.10 -1.49 -5.33
CA PRO A 64 -14.19 -0.71 -5.92
C PRO A 64 -13.71 0.40 -6.85
N GLY A 65 -12.67 1.16 -6.46
CA GLY A 65 -12.08 2.23 -7.25
C GLY A 65 -11.50 1.72 -8.58
N SER A 66 -10.83 0.57 -8.56
CA SER A 66 -10.34 -0.08 -9.78
C SER A 66 -11.48 -0.43 -10.73
N LYS A 67 -12.60 -0.96 -10.24
CA LYS A 67 -13.78 -1.27 -11.05
C LYS A 67 -14.48 -0.02 -11.59
N LEU A 68 -14.56 1.05 -10.78
CA LEU A 68 -15.08 2.35 -11.26
C LEU A 68 -14.26 2.93 -12.40
N THR A 69 -12.96 2.68 -12.43
CA THR A 69 -12.06 3.08 -13.52
C THR A 69 -12.48 2.44 -14.85
N ASP A 70 -12.93 1.20 -14.81
CA ASP A 70 -13.46 0.50 -16.01
C ASP A 70 -14.83 1.06 -16.46
N ILE A 71 -15.64 1.58 -15.53
CA ILE A 71 -17.00 2.08 -15.78
C ILE A 71 -17.00 3.55 -16.21
N TRP A 72 -16.36 4.42 -15.45
CA TRP A 72 -16.39 5.87 -15.67
C TRP A 72 -15.30 6.36 -16.62
N GLY A 73 -14.24 5.57 -16.85
CA GLY A 73 -13.06 5.93 -17.64
C GLY A 73 -11.86 6.26 -16.77
N ARG A 74 -10.72 5.96 -17.32
CA ARG A 74 -9.44 6.02 -16.63
C ARG A 74 -9.05 7.46 -16.27
N LYS A 75 -9.13 8.35 -17.26
CA LYS A 75 -8.87 9.78 -17.08
C LYS A 75 -9.83 10.43 -16.07
N ARG A 76 -11.14 10.12 -16.20
CA ARG A 76 -12.14 10.72 -15.31
C ARG A 76 -11.92 10.28 -13.85
N CYS A 77 -11.70 8.99 -13.60
CA CYS A 77 -11.41 8.48 -12.27
C CYS A 77 -10.11 9.07 -11.72
N PHE A 78 -9.07 9.20 -12.55
CA PHE A 78 -7.80 9.81 -12.15
C PHE A 78 -7.97 11.26 -11.72
N LEU A 79 -8.64 12.10 -12.52
CA LEU A 79 -8.88 13.50 -12.22
C LEU A 79 -9.82 13.69 -11.02
N LEU A 80 -10.89 12.87 -10.91
CA LEU A 80 -11.80 12.90 -9.77
C LEU A 80 -11.07 12.49 -8.49
N GLY A 81 -10.26 11.44 -8.55
CA GLY A 81 -9.44 11.00 -7.43
C GLY A 81 -8.47 12.09 -6.96
N LEU A 82 -7.78 12.76 -7.90
CA LEU A 82 -6.92 13.91 -7.58
C LEU A 82 -7.69 15.09 -6.96
N ALA A 83 -8.89 15.40 -7.48
CA ALA A 83 -9.71 16.49 -6.93
C ALA A 83 -10.16 16.18 -5.50
N ILE A 84 -10.65 14.95 -5.24
CA ILE A 84 -11.05 14.52 -3.90
C ILE A 84 -9.84 14.52 -2.95
N TYR A 85 -8.69 14.01 -3.41
CA TYR A 85 -7.44 14.02 -2.66
C TYR A 85 -7.02 15.46 -2.31
N GLY A 86 -7.03 16.37 -3.29
CA GLY A 86 -6.68 17.78 -3.08
C GLY A 86 -7.62 18.49 -2.09
N ILE A 87 -8.92 18.21 -2.12
CA ILE A 87 -9.88 18.69 -1.11
C ILE A 87 -9.52 18.13 0.28
N GLY A 88 -9.17 16.85 0.37
CA GLY A 88 -8.69 16.22 1.60
C GLY A 88 -7.45 16.91 2.17
N ALA A 89 -6.45 17.15 1.32
CA ALA A 89 -5.23 17.86 1.70
C ALA A 89 -5.51 19.32 2.15
N LEU A 90 -6.45 20.02 1.51
CA LEU A 90 -6.91 21.35 1.95
C LEU A 90 -7.59 21.31 3.33
N LEU A 91 -8.45 20.32 3.58
CA LEU A 91 -9.08 20.13 4.89
C LEU A 91 -8.04 19.81 5.97
N ALA A 92 -7.06 18.95 5.66
CA ALA A 92 -5.99 18.62 6.58
C ALA A 92 -5.06 19.81 6.84
N LEU A 93 -4.76 20.63 5.84
CA LEU A 93 -4.03 21.90 5.97
C LEU A 93 -4.74 22.86 6.93
N ALA A 94 -6.09 22.94 6.86
CA ALA A 94 -6.91 23.82 7.68
C ALA A 94 -7.33 23.20 9.02
N ALA A 95 -6.88 21.98 9.35
CA ALA A 95 -7.33 21.26 10.54
C ALA A 95 -6.92 21.95 11.83
N GLN A 96 -7.92 22.20 12.70
CA GLN A 96 -7.76 22.73 14.05
C GLN A 96 -8.11 21.70 15.14
N GLY A 97 -8.40 20.46 14.74
CA GLY A 97 -8.70 19.34 15.62
C GLY A 97 -8.58 18.02 14.88
N ILE A 98 -8.45 16.95 15.67
CA ILE A 98 -8.23 15.59 15.14
C ILE A 98 -9.37 15.13 14.20
N THR A 99 -10.60 15.53 14.46
CA THR A 99 -11.76 15.17 13.63
C THR A 99 -11.63 15.69 12.21
N VAL A 100 -11.24 16.97 12.04
CA VAL A 100 -11.06 17.59 10.72
C VAL A 100 -9.88 16.94 10.00
N LEU A 101 -8.79 16.63 10.73
CA LEU A 101 -7.64 15.89 10.18
C LEU A 101 -8.06 14.50 9.69
N VAL A 102 -8.84 13.76 10.46
CA VAL A 102 -9.35 12.43 10.07
C VAL A 102 -10.23 12.52 8.84
N ILE A 103 -11.14 13.50 8.78
CA ILE A 103 -11.99 13.69 7.60
C ILE A 103 -11.13 14.01 6.37
N GLY A 104 -10.24 15.01 6.45
CA GLY A 104 -9.38 15.42 5.34
C GLY A 104 -8.41 14.34 4.92
N TYR A 105 -7.51 13.97 5.82
CA TYR A 105 -6.43 13.04 5.54
C TYR A 105 -6.93 11.59 5.40
N SER A 106 -7.68 11.07 6.40
CA SER A 106 -7.98 9.64 6.40
C SER A 106 -9.09 9.29 5.42
N ILE A 107 -10.14 10.11 5.32
CA ILE A 107 -11.29 9.80 4.46
C ILE A 107 -11.07 10.36 3.06
N PHE A 108 -10.94 11.69 2.89
CA PHE A 108 -10.87 12.30 1.55
C PHE A 108 -9.60 11.93 0.80
N GLU A 109 -8.41 12.04 1.39
CA GLU A 109 -7.18 11.61 0.71
C GLU A 109 -7.18 10.10 0.48
N GLY A 110 -7.72 9.28 1.42
CA GLY A 110 -7.87 7.85 1.25
C GLY A 110 -8.78 7.47 0.09
N VAL A 111 -9.96 8.08 -0.03
CA VAL A 111 -10.90 7.90 -1.17
C VAL A 111 -10.26 8.38 -2.46
N GLY A 112 -9.64 9.57 -2.45
CA GLY A 112 -8.95 10.14 -3.60
C GLY A 112 -7.85 9.20 -4.10
N SER A 113 -7.04 8.65 -3.20
CA SER A 113 -5.99 7.67 -3.52
C SER A 113 -6.55 6.39 -4.13
N ALA A 114 -7.65 5.87 -3.57
CA ALA A 114 -8.29 4.66 -4.07
C ALA A 114 -8.87 4.83 -5.48
N LEU A 115 -9.26 6.05 -5.87
CA LEU A 115 -9.74 6.37 -7.21
C LEU A 115 -8.60 6.71 -8.19
N MET A 116 -7.52 7.37 -7.74
CA MET A 116 -6.46 7.82 -8.65
C MET A 116 -5.39 6.76 -8.94
N ILE A 117 -5.11 5.84 -7.99
CA ILE A 117 -4.01 4.89 -8.14
C ILE A 117 -4.30 3.79 -9.19
N PRO A 118 -5.47 3.12 -9.23
CA PRO A 118 -5.73 2.09 -10.23
C PRO A 118 -5.62 2.57 -11.68
N PRO A 119 -6.18 3.75 -12.06
CA PRO A 119 -6.01 4.30 -13.40
C PRO A 119 -4.57 4.44 -13.86
N ILE A 120 -3.63 4.76 -12.94
CA ILE A 120 -2.21 4.95 -13.25
C ILE A 120 -1.65 3.70 -13.95
N TYR A 121 -1.85 2.54 -13.33
CA TYR A 121 -1.33 1.28 -13.85
C TYR A 121 -2.04 0.83 -15.13
N ILE A 122 -3.36 1.04 -15.21
CA ILE A 122 -4.16 0.69 -16.40
C ILE A 122 -3.76 1.57 -17.59
N LEU A 123 -3.56 2.89 -17.40
CA LEU A 123 -3.13 3.80 -18.45
C LEU A 123 -1.76 3.42 -19.01
N VAL A 124 -0.80 3.10 -18.14
CA VAL A 124 0.53 2.62 -18.57
C VAL A 124 0.40 1.34 -19.40
N THR A 125 -0.46 0.39 -19.00
CA THR A 125 -0.67 -0.86 -19.75
C THR A 125 -1.23 -0.59 -21.17
N VAL A 126 -2.17 0.34 -21.28
CA VAL A 126 -2.84 0.64 -22.56
C VAL A 126 -1.97 1.50 -23.49
N TRP A 127 -1.21 2.45 -22.93
CA TRP A 127 -0.34 3.30 -23.74
C TRP A 127 0.90 2.59 -24.26
N PHE A 128 1.36 1.57 -23.52
CA PHE A 128 2.58 0.82 -23.84
C PHE A 128 2.28 -0.68 -24.01
N PRO A 129 1.75 -1.10 -25.17
CA PRO A 129 1.44 -2.52 -25.42
C PRO A 129 2.71 -3.38 -25.53
N ASP A 130 3.85 -2.80 -25.88
CA ASP A 130 5.14 -3.49 -25.90
C ASP A 130 5.63 -3.79 -24.48
N ILE A 131 6.03 -5.06 -24.24
CA ILE A 131 6.45 -5.57 -22.93
C ILE A 131 7.63 -4.77 -22.34
N LYS A 132 8.64 -4.41 -23.18
CA LYS A 132 9.83 -3.68 -22.71
C LYS A 132 9.48 -2.24 -22.29
N SER A 133 8.71 -1.54 -23.12
CA SER A 133 8.25 -0.18 -22.84
C SER A 133 7.35 -0.16 -21.61
N ARG A 134 6.39 -1.09 -21.53
CA ARG A 134 5.50 -1.26 -20.37
C ARG A 134 6.28 -1.48 -19.09
N ALA A 135 7.23 -2.41 -19.06
CA ALA A 135 8.07 -2.69 -17.90
C ALA A 135 8.86 -1.44 -17.46
N ARG A 136 9.42 -0.68 -18.42
CA ARG A 136 10.13 0.58 -18.13
C ARG A 136 9.24 1.61 -17.43
N TYR A 137 8.02 1.85 -17.96
CA TYR A 137 7.13 2.86 -17.39
C TYR A 137 6.45 2.42 -16.10
N PHE A 138 6.17 1.11 -15.93
CA PHE A 138 5.82 0.54 -14.64
C PHE A 138 6.92 0.78 -13.61
N GLY A 139 8.20 0.58 -14.00
CA GLY A 139 9.35 0.86 -13.16
C GLY A 139 9.42 2.31 -12.73
N ILE A 140 9.16 3.27 -13.65
CA ILE A 140 9.14 4.70 -13.32
C ILE A 140 8.03 5.03 -12.31
N VAL A 141 6.81 4.53 -12.51
CA VAL A 141 5.67 4.79 -11.60
C VAL A 141 5.91 4.14 -10.25
N SER A 142 6.36 2.88 -10.22
CA SER A 142 6.64 2.17 -8.97
C SER A 142 7.83 2.79 -8.24
N GLY A 143 8.86 3.21 -8.98
CA GLY A 143 10.01 3.95 -8.45
C GLY A 143 9.61 5.28 -7.84
N ALA A 144 8.71 6.03 -8.46
CA ALA A 144 8.16 7.27 -7.90
C ALA A 144 7.40 7.01 -6.59
N GLY A 145 6.64 5.90 -6.51
CA GLY A 145 6.00 5.46 -5.27
C GLY A 145 7.03 5.12 -4.18
N GLY A 146 8.09 4.39 -4.53
CA GLY A 146 9.19 4.07 -3.62
C GLY A 146 9.91 5.33 -3.13
N LEU A 147 10.18 6.28 -4.04
CA LEU A 147 10.74 7.59 -3.71
C LEU A 147 9.83 8.37 -2.75
N GLY A 148 8.52 8.39 -2.99
CA GLY A 148 7.56 9.06 -2.12
C GLY A 148 7.56 8.48 -0.71
N ALA A 149 7.50 7.14 -0.60
CA ALA A 149 7.53 6.45 0.68
C ALA A 149 8.84 6.67 1.44
N ALA A 150 9.95 6.65 0.73
CA ALA A 150 11.29 6.81 1.30
C ALA A 150 11.60 8.27 1.66
N ALA A 151 11.23 9.23 0.81
CA ALA A 151 11.46 10.65 1.03
C ALA A 151 10.45 11.28 2.01
N GLY A 152 9.33 10.61 2.28
CA GLY A 152 8.27 11.09 3.17
C GLY A 152 8.79 11.55 4.53
N PRO A 153 9.51 10.73 5.28
CA PRO A 153 10.05 11.12 6.57
C PRO A 153 11.02 12.32 6.47
N LEU A 154 11.92 12.32 5.49
CA LEU A 154 12.91 13.39 5.34
C LEU A 154 12.24 14.71 4.95
N ILE A 155 11.45 14.73 3.90
CA ILE A 155 10.75 15.92 3.42
C ILE A 155 9.72 16.37 4.47
N GLY A 156 8.92 15.44 5.00
CA GLY A 156 7.92 15.71 6.03
C GLY A 156 8.53 16.26 7.32
N GLY A 157 9.63 15.67 7.77
CA GLY A 157 10.38 16.13 8.94
C GLY A 157 10.94 17.53 8.76
N THR A 158 11.59 17.80 7.62
CA THR A 158 12.13 19.13 7.28
C THR A 158 11.05 20.19 7.24
N ILE A 159 9.94 19.94 6.53
CA ILE A 159 8.82 20.89 6.42
C ILE A 159 8.16 21.11 7.79
N THR A 160 7.96 20.05 8.57
CA THR A 160 7.34 20.14 9.89
C THR A 160 8.17 20.98 10.85
N SER A 161 9.49 20.83 10.84
CA SER A 161 10.39 21.60 11.72
C SER A 161 10.63 23.03 11.25
N ALA A 162 10.71 23.25 9.91
CA ALA A 162 11.02 24.57 9.35
C ALA A 162 9.80 25.50 9.32
N ILE A 163 8.59 24.96 9.12
CA ILE A 163 7.37 25.72 8.92
C ILE A 163 6.27 25.22 9.86
N SER A 164 5.71 24.05 9.57
CA SER A 164 4.65 23.38 10.34
C SER A 164 4.28 22.06 9.68
N TRP A 165 3.73 21.11 10.42
CA TRP A 165 3.19 19.88 9.86
C TRP A 165 2.09 20.12 8.81
N ARG A 166 1.32 21.21 8.97
CA ARG A 166 0.29 21.65 8.00
C ARG A 166 0.89 21.96 6.62
N ALA A 167 2.08 22.51 6.58
CA ALA A 167 2.76 22.87 5.33
C ALA A 167 3.05 21.62 4.45
N SER A 168 3.18 20.44 5.04
CA SER A 168 3.27 19.18 4.28
C SER A 168 2.01 18.90 3.47
N PHE A 169 0.83 19.21 3.98
CA PHE A 169 -0.43 19.14 3.23
C PHE A 169 -0.53 20.24 2.19
N GLY A 170 -0.05 21.45 2.51
CA GLY A 170 0.06 22.55 1.54
C GLY A 170 0.92 22.18 0.33
N LEU A 171 2.07 21.52 0.55
CA LEU A 171 2.89 20.97 -0.53
C LEU A 171 2.11 19.95 -1.39
N GLN A 172 1.34 19.07 -0.76
CA GLN A 172 0.51 18.10 -1.49
C GLN A 172 -0.55 18.79 -2.35
N VAL A 173 -1.22 19.82 -1.83
CA VAL A 173 -2.18 20.64 -2.59
C VAL A 173 -1.52 21.24 -3.84
N LEU A 174 -0.34 21.83 -3.70
CA LEU A 174 0.40 22.41 -4.83
C LEU A 174 0.78 21.37 -5.89
N ILE A 175 1.31 20.22 -5.46
CA ILE A 175 1.67 19.13 -6.36
C ILE A 175 0.44 18.57 -7.07
N VAL A 176 -0.65 18.32 -6.33
CA VAL A 176 -1.90 17.79 -6.90
C VAL A 176 -2.52 18.79 -7.88
N GLY A 177 -2.53 20.08 -7.55
CA GLY A 177 -2.95 21.14 -8.47
C GLY A 177 -2.17 21.13 -9.77
N TRP A 178 -0.84 21.01 -9.67
CA TRP A 178 0.04 20.92 -10.83
C TRP A 178 -0.22 19.61 -11.64
N ILE A 179 -0.42 18.47 -10.98
CA ILE A 179 -0.77 17.22 -11.65
C ILE A 179 -2.08 17.35 -12.42
N ILE A 180 -3.13 17.97 -11.82
CA ILE A 180 -4.42 18.19 -12.47
C ILE A 180 -4.26 19.03 -13.75
N LEU A 181 -3.45 20.09 -13.69
CA LEU A 181 -3.18 20.92 -14.85
C LEU A 181 -2.52 20.13 -16.00
N GLN A 182 -1.54 19.30 -15.68
CA GLN A 182 -0.86 18.44 -16.66
C GLN A 182 -1.76 17.31 -17.16
N ALA A 183 -2.56 16.71 -16.27
CA ALA A 183 -3.42 15.59 -16.59
C ALA A 183 -4.62 15.94 -17.50
N ARG A 184 -4.93 17.24 -17.67
CA ARG A 184 -5.98 17.67 -18.63
C ARG A 184 -5.67 17.24 -20.06
N HIS A 185 -4.41 17.11 -20.42
CA HIS A 185 -3.93 16.74 -21.75
C HIS A 185 -3.80 15.22 -21.93
N ILE A 186 -4.06 14.41 -20.88
CA ILE A 186 -4.05 12.95 -20.95
C ILE A 186 -5.17 12.50 -21.90
N ALA A 187 -4.80 11.71 -22.91
CA ALA A 187 -5.78 11.06 -23.78
C ALA A 187 -6.40 9.85 -23.07
N ASP A 188 -7.73 9.80 -22.97
CA ASP A 188 -8.45 8.61 -22.50
C ASP A 188 -8.59 7.64 -23.68
N PRO A 189 -7.97 6.45 -23.63
CA PRO A 189 -8.09 5.49 -24.71
C PRO A 189 -9.56 5.07 -24.92
N ALA A 190 -9.98 4.99 -26.19
CA ALA A 190 -11.33 4.55 -26.53
C ALA A 190 -11.63 3.19 -25.90
N ARG A 191 -12.83 3.05 -25.35
CA ARG A 191 -13.29 1.80 -24.77
C ARG A 191 -13.66 0.82 -25.85
N THR A 192 -13.17 -0.38 -25.75
CA THR A 192 -13.56 -1.50 -26.59
C THR A 192 -14.40 -2.48 -25.75
N GLY A 193 -15.70 -2.56 -26.01
CA GLY A 193 -16.60 -3.51 -25.36
C GLY A 193 -17.75 -2.92 -24.53
N PRO A 194 -18.69 -3.76 -24.06
CA PRO A 194 -19.83 -3.34 -23.24
C PRO A 194 -19.38 -2.80 -21.88
N GLN A 195 -20.11 -1.81 -21.35
CA GLN A 195 -19.83 -1.26 -20.03
C GLN A 195 -20.13 -2.29 -18.94
N PRO A 196 -19.13 -2.64 -18.10
CA PRO A 196 -19.38 -3.52 -16.97
C PRO A 196 -20.30 -2.83 -15.94
N ARG A 197 -21.16 -3.61 -15.29
CA ARG A 197 -21.99 -3.13 -14.19
C ARG A 197 -21.20 -3.09 -12.89
N PHE A 198 -21.49 -2.06 -12.08
CA PHE A 198 -20.85 -1.92 -10.76
C PHE A 198 -21.53 -2.84 -9.73
N ASP A 199 -20.75 -3.67 -9.07
CA ASP A 199 -21.21 -4.52 -7.97
C ASP A 199 -21.17 -3.74 -6.65
N LEU A 200 -22.22 -2.92 -6.42
CA LEU A 200 -22.33 -2.12 -5.20
C LEU A 200 -22.42 -2.99 -3.95
N THR A 201 -23.12 -4.13 -4.02
CA THR A 201 -23.25 -5.04 -2.88
C THR A 201 -21.91 -5.61 -2.48
N GLY A 202 -21.12 -6.10 -3.46
CA GLY A 202 -19.76 -6.56 -3.21
C GLY A 202 -18.85 -5.46 -2.64
N ALA A 203 -18.96 -4.22 -3.17
CA ALA A 203 -18.18 -3.09 -2.68
C ALA A 203 -18.48 -2.76 -1.20
N VAL A 204 -19.75 -2.70 -0.83
CA VAL A 204 -20.16 -2.42 0.55
C VAL A 204 -19.73 -3.54 1.49
N LEU A 205 -19.95 -4.81 1.10
CA LEU A 205 -19.59 -5.96 1.93
C LEU A 205 -18.07 -6.04 2.16
N SER A 206 -17.26 -5.83 1.13
CA SER A 206 -15.81 -5.84 1.26
C SER A 206 -15.30 -4.67 2.11
N ALA A 207 -15.85 -3.47 1.92
CA ALA A 207 -15.47 -2.29 2.68
C ALA A 207 -15.83 -2.41 4.17
N LEU A 208 -17.07 -2.85 4.48
CA LEU A 208 -17.49 -3.09 5.86
C LEU A 208 -16.69 -4.20 6.52
N GLY A 209 -16.42 -5.29 5.78
CA GLY A 209 -15.61 -6.39 6.29
C GLY A 209 -14.21 -5.94 6.72
N LEU A 210 -13.50 -5.23 5.85
CA LEU A 210 -12.18 -4.68 6.16
C LEU A 210 -12.22 -3.63 7.27
N PHE A 211 -13.25 -2.75 7.24
CA PHE A 211 -13.44 -1.72 8.27
C PHE A 211 -13.57 -2.34 9.67
N PHE A 212 -14.47 -3.31 9.85
CA PHE A 212 -14.67 -3.92 11.16
C PHE A 212 -13.47 -4.72 11.66
N VAL A 213 -12.75 -5.43 10.78
CA VAL A 213 -11.51 -6.13 11.15
C VAL A 213 -10.46 -5.14 11.69
N VAL A 214 -10.21 -4.03 10.97
CA VAL A 214 -9.23 -3.04 11.39
C VAL A 214 -9.71 -2.25 12.60
N LEU A 215 -11.01 -1.94 12.68
CA LEU A 215 -11.60 -1.32 13.86
C LEU A 215 -11.39 -2.19 15.10
N GLY A 216 -11.59 -3.50 14.99
CA GLY A 216 -11.30 -4.44 16.07
C GLY A 216 -9.85 -4.36 16.52
N LEU A 217 -8.90 -4.36 15.57
CA LEU A 217 -7.47 -4.20 15.90
C LEU A 217 -7.17 -2.86 16.58
N LEU A 218 -7.78 -1.76 16.14
CA LEU A 218 -7.64 -0.45 16.78
C LEU A 218 -8.17 -0.44 18.21
N GLN A 219 -9.31 -1.10 18.45
CA GLN A 219 -9.94 -1.19 19.78
C GLN A 219 -9.13 -2.03 20.77
N SER A 220 -8.18 -2.86 20.29
CA SER A 220 -7.32 -3.66 21.18
C SER A 220 -6.41 -2.81 22.09
N ARG A 221 -6.19 -1.56 21.76
CA ARG A 221 -5.45 -0.60 22.60
C ARG A 221 -6.24 -0.25 23.86
N THR A 222 -7.52 0.00 23.70
CA THR A 222 -8.40 0.41 24.80
C THR A 222 -8.82 -0.80 25.62
N TYR A 223 -9.26 -1.86 24.94
CA TYR A 223 -9.85 -3.01 25.62
C TYR A 223 -8.88 -4.18 25.84
N GLY A 224 -7.66 -4.13 25.30
CA GLY A 224 -6.75 -5.28 25.28
C GLY A 224 -7.13 -6.27 24.18
N PHE A 225 -6.20 -7.15 23.81
CA PHE A 225 -6.42 -8.09 22.68
C PHE A 225 -7.18 -9.34 23.10
N LEU A 226 -6.81 -9.97 24.21
CA LEU A 226 -7.44 -11.23 24.69
C LEU A 226 -8.48 -10.97 25.77
N VAL A 227 -8.11 -10.21 26.79
CA VAL A 227 -8.94 -9.94 27.98
C VAL A 227 -9.24 -8.45 28.03
N SER A 228 -10.51 -8.12 28.29
CA SER A 228 -10.94 -6.72 28.38
C SER A 228 -10.36 -6.05 29.61
N ARG A 229 -9.68 -4.91 29.38
CA ARG A 229 -9.03 -4.08 30.42
C ARG A 229 -10.00 -3.05 31.00
N GLN A 230 -11.07 -2.74 30.28
CA GLN A 230 -12.11 -1.79 30.66
C GLN A 230 -13.47 -2.34 30.28
N ASP A 231 -14.51 -1.80 30.91
CA ASP A 231 -15.89 -2.15 30.58
C ASP A 231 -16.23 -1.61 29.19
N PHE A 232 -16.78 -2.47 28.35
CA PHE A 232 -17.32 -2.06 27.06
C PHE A 232 -18.83 -1.79 27.23
N SER A 233 -19.21 -0.52 27.13
CA SER A 233 -20.58 -0.06 27.31
C SER A 233 -21.11 0.63 26.05
N ILE A 234 -22.41 0.41 25.76
CA ILE A 234 -23.15 1.13 24.72
C ILE A 234 -24.40 1.72 25.37
N GLY A 235 -24.58 3.04 25.21
CA GLY A 235 -25.76 3.73 25.78
C GLY A 235 -25.87 3.64 27.30
N GLY A 236 -24.74 3.53 28.02
CA GLY A 236 -24.71 3.39 29.49
C GLY A 236 -24.88 1.97 30.02
N THR A 237 -25.13 0.98 29.16
CA THR A 237 -25.22 -0.44 29.57
C THR A 237 -23.89 -1.13 29.31
N VAL A 238 -23.32 -1.76 30.33
CA VAL A 238 -22.10 -2.57 30.21
C VAL A 238 -22.45 -3.87 29.51
N LEU A 239 -21.94 -4.05 28.28
CA LEU A 239 -22.15 -5.27 27.50
C LEU A 239 -21.07 -6.32 27.79
N ILE A 240 -19.84 -5.87 27.99
CA ILE A 240 -18.70 -6.73 28.30
C ILE A 240 -17.96 -6.12 29.49
N PRO A 241 -17.99 -6.77 30.66
CA PRO A 241 -17.29 -6.29 31.83
C PRO A 241 -15.77 -6.49 31.71
N LYS A 242 -14.99 -5.66 32.42
CA LYS A 242 -13.56 -5.82 32.59
C LYS A 242 -13.23 -7.23 33.07
N GLY A 243 -12.18 -7.84 32.49
CA GLY A 243 -11.74 -9.20 32.83
C GLY A 243 -12.36 -10.30 31.97
N SER A 244 -13.38 -10.00 31.14
CA SER A 244 -13.96 -10.95 30.19
C SER A 244 -13.26 -10.93 28.84
N VAL A 245 -13.75 -11.72 27.87
CA VAL A 245 -13.21 -11.75 26.49
C VAL A 245 -13.31 -10.36 25.87
N SER A 246 -12.22 -9.90 25.25
CA SER A 246 -12.16 -8.56 24.69
C SER A 246 -13.23 -8.32 23.60
N PRO A 247 -13.88 -7.14 23.57
CA PRO A 247 -14.81 -6.75 22.52
C PRO A 247 -14.17 -6.70 21.13
N VAL A 248 -12.85 -6.67 21.05
CA VAL A 248 -12.04 -6.76 19.80
C VAL A 248 -12.51 -7.93 18.94
N TRP A 249 -12.76 -9.08 19.56
CA TRP A 249 -13.18 -10.29 18.85
C TRP A 249 -14.57 -10.18 18.24
N ILE A 250 -15.47 -9.38 18.84
CA ILE A 250 -16.78 -9.09 18.26
C ILE A 250 -16.62 -8.31 16.95
N PHE A 251 -15.80 -7.26 16.95
CA PHE A 251 -15.53 -6.47 15.74
C PHE A 251 -14.86 -7.31 14.65
N ILE A 252 -13.87 -8.15 15.02
CA ILE A 252 -13.21 -9.05 14.08
C ILE A 252 -14.21 -10.08 13.53
N ALA A 253 -15.09 -10.65 14.37
CA ALA A 253 -16.10 -11.61 13.95
C ALA A 253 -17.13 -10.97 12.99
N ILE A 254 -17.59 -9.75 13.28
CA ILE A 254 -18.48 -8.99 12.39
C ILE A 254 -17.78 -8.76 11.05
N GLY A 255 -16.52 -8.31 11.07
CA GLY A 255 -15.73 -8.10 9.85
C GLY A 255 -15.55 -9.39 9.05
N ALA A 256 -15.22 -10.51 9.72
CA ALA A 256 -15.10 -11.82 9.09
C ALA A 256 -16.43 -12.28 8.48
N LEU A 257 -17.56 -12.04 9.15
CA LEU A 257 -18.90 -12.36 8.64
C LEU A 257 -19.19 -11.59 7.34
N PHE A 258 -18.91 -10.27 7.29
CA PHE A 258 -19.05 -9.48 6.07
C PHE A 258 -18.13 -9.96 4.94
N LEU A 259 -16.89 -10.34 5.25
CA LEU A 259 -15.96 -10.89 4.25
C LEU A 259 -16.42 -12.26 3.74
N VAL A 260 -16.90 -13.15 4.61
CA VAL A 260 -17.50 -14.42 4.20
C VAL A 260 -18.70 -14.16 3.28
N TRP A 261 -19.58 -13.25 3.68
CA TRP A 261 -20.74 -12.88 2.84
C TRP A 261 -20.31 -12.28 1.50
N PHE A 262 -19.28 -11.44 1.48
CA PHE A 262 -18.67 -10.93 0.25
C PHE A 262 -18.21 -12.07 -0.68
N PHE A 263 -17.50 -13.07 -0.17
CA PHE A 263 -17.06 -14.21 -0.98
C PHE A 263 -18.23 -15.08 -1.47
N LEU A 264 -19.25 -15.28 -0.64
CA LEU A 264 -20.47 -15.99 -1.04
C LEU A 264 -21.26 -15.22 -2.11
N HIS A 265 -21.35 -13.89 -1.97
CA HIS A 265 -21.97 -13.00 -2.96
C HIS A 265 -21.26 -13.07 -4.30
N ILE A 266 -19.92 -12.92 -4.31
CA ILE A 266 -19.12 -13.04 -5.54
C ILE A 266 -19.32 -14.40 -6.21
N ARG A 267 -19.26 -15.49 -5.42
CA ARG A 267 -19.47 -16.84 -5.93
C ARG A 267 -20.85 -17.01 -6.58
N SER A 268 -21.88 -16.47 -5.95
CA SER A 268 -23.26 -16.50 -6.49
C SER A 268 -23.40 -15.63 -7.74
N ALA A 269 -22.86 -14.43 -7.74
CA ALA A 269 -22.93 -13.49 -8.86
C ALA A 269 -22.14 -14.03 -10.09
N GLU A 270 -20.94 -14.58 -9.88
CA GLU A 270 -20.10 -15.17 -10.91
C GLU A 270 -20.80 -16.38 -11.58
N ARG A 271 -21.48 -17.26 -10.78
CA ARG A 271 -22.27 -18.36 -11.30
C ARG A 271 -23.47 -17.93 -12.15
N ARG A 272 -24.00 -16.73 -11.89
CA ARG A 272 -25.12 -16.13 -12.65
C ARG A 272 -24.65 -15.30 -13.85
N GLY A 273 -23.35 -15.30 -14.17
CA GLY A 273 -22.76 -14.51 -15.25
C GLY A 273 -22.83 -13.00 -15.03
N ARG A 274 -22.99 -12.55 -13.77
CA ARG A 274 -23.00 -11.12 -13.44
C ARG A 274 -21.58 -10.59 -13.28
N ASP A 275 -21.41 -9.30 -13.54
CA ASP A 275 -20.15 -8.61 -13.26
C ASP A 275 -19.90 -8.58 -11.77
N VAL A 276 -18.67 -8.93 -11.38
CA VAL A 276 -18.20 -9.00 -9.97
C VAL A 276 -17.00 -8.07 -9.77
N LEU A 277 -16.77 -7.64 -8.53
CA LEU A 277 -15.59 -6.84 -8.18
C LEU A 277 -14.29 -7.61 -8.29
N LEU A 278 -14.30 -8.89 -7.93
CA LEU A 278 -13.17 -9.82 -7.99
C LEU A 278 -13.61 -11.14 -8.59
N ARG A 279 -12.75 -11.77 -9.38
CA ARG A 279 -12.98 -13.11 -9.89
C ARG A 279 -12.39 -14.16 -8.95
N LEU A 280 -13.18 -15.14 -8.53
CA LEU A 280 -12.72 -16.19 -7.59
C LEU A 280 -11.57 -17.01 -8.16
N ARG A 281 -11.42 -17.08 -9.48
CA ARG A 281 -10.29 -17.77 -10.14
C ARG A 281 -8.93 -17.16 -9.75
N LEU A 282 -8.87 -15.87 -9.33
CA LEU A 282 -7.65 -15.22 -8.90
C LEU A 282 -7.04 -15.92 -7.67
N PHE A 283 -7.88 -16.41 -6.76
CA PHE A 283 -7.46 -17.09 -5.55
C PHE A 283 -7.08 -18.57 -5.76
N ARG A 284 -7.20 -19.10 -6.99
CA ARG A 284 -6.73 -20.47 -7.31
C ARG A 284 -5.25 -20.50 -7.65
N ASN A 285 -4.63 -19.35 -7.93
CA ASN A 285 -3.22 -19.29 -8.28
C ASN A 285 -2.35 -19.25 -7.02
N ARG A 286 -1.58 -20.34 -6.77
CA ARG A 286 -0.71 -20.47 -5.60
C ARG A 286 0.38 -19.40 -5.54
N ALA A 287 0.98 -19.04 -6.68
CA ALA A 287 2.02 -18.02 -6.73
C ALA A 287 1.47 -16.64 -6.34
N ALA A 288 0.27 -16.29 -6.85
CA ALA A 288 -0.39 -15.04 -6.51
C ALA A 288 -0.79 -14.98 -5.04
N ASN A 289 -1.40 -16.04 -4.49
CA ASN A 289 -1.81 -16.07 -3.09
C ASN A 289 -0.62 -15.94 -2.13
N LEU A 290 0.46 -16.68 -2.37
CA LEU A 290 1.68 -16.55 -1.56
C LEU A 290 2.34 -15.19 -1.77
N GLY A 291 2.33 -14.65 -3.00
CA GLY A 291 2.80 -13.31 -3.32
C GLY A 291 2.01 -12.22 -2.60
N LEU A 292 0.67 -12.31 -2.56
CA LEU A 292 -0.19 -11.41 -1.78
C LEU A 292 0.09 -11.53 -0.27
N GLY A 293 0.31 -12.74 0.24
CA GLY A 293 0.71 -12.95 1.63
C GLY A 293 2.04 -12.28 1.96
N THR A 294 3.04 -12.40 1.08
CA THR A 294 4.33 -11.68 1.26
C THR A 294 4.18 -10.17 1.18
N GLN A 295 3.32 -9.64 0.30
CA GLN A 295 3.00 -8.21 0.24
C GLN A 295 2.34 -7.70 1.53
N LEU A 296 1.37 -8.43 2.05
CA LEU A 296 0.70 -8.08 3.30
C LEU A 296 1.72 -7.91 4.43
N ILE A 297 2.58 -8.91 4.63
CA ILE A 297 3.59 -8.90 5.69
C ILE A 297 4.65 -7.82 5.44
N GLN A 298 5.10 -7.64 4.22
CA GLN A 298 6.07 -6.61 3.85
C GLN A 298 5.58 -5.21 4.23
N TRP A 299 4.33 -4.85 3.86
CA TRP A 299 3.77 -3.53 4.16
C TRP A 299 3.42 -3.36 5.64
N LEU A 300 2.97 -4.45 6.30
CA LEU A 300 2.79 -4.49 7.75
C LEU A 300 4.11 -4.19 8.46
N THR A 301 5.18 -4.86 8.06
CA THR A 301 6.51 -4.67 8.65
C THR A 301 7.04 -3.26 8.38
N LEU A 302 6.94 -2.78 7.14
CA LEU A 302 7.43 -1.44 6.77
C LEU A 302 6.74 -0.35 7.58
N GLN A 303 5.42 -0.32 7.56
CA GLN A 303 4.64 0.74 8.18
C GLN A 303 4.70 0.65 9.72
N GLY A 304 4.62 -0.56 10.26
CA GLY A 304 4.76 -0.79 11.70
C GLY A 304 6.14 -0.39 12.22
N SER A 305 7.22 -0.70 11.49
CA SER A 305 8.59 -0.34 11.89
C SER A 305 8.82 1.16 11.80
N PHE A 306 8.38 1.82 10.74
CA PHE A 306 8.49 3.28 10.64
C PHE A 306 7.74 3.97 11.76
N PHE A 307 6.53 3.48 12.09
CA PHE A 307 5.76 4.02 13.19
C PHE A 307 6.48 3.82 14.54
N VAL A 308 6.91 2.59 14.89
CA VAL A 308 7.54 2.33 16.19
C VAL A 308 8.85 3.09 16.37
N VAL A 309 9.69 3.15 15.33
CA VAL A 309 10.97 3.88 15.37
C VAL A 309 10.71 5.38 15.48
N SER A 310 9.77 5.93 14.69
CA SER A 310 9.44 7.35 14.77
C SER A 310 8.91 7.76 16.13
N VAL A 311 8.02 6.97 16.73
CA VAL A 311 7.46 7.27 18.05
C VAL A 311 8.54 7.13 19.15
N TYR A 312 9.43 6.12 19.05
CA TYR A 312 10.55 5.98 19.99
C TYR A 312 11.44 7.22 19.96
N LEU A 313 11.88 7.66 18.79
CA LEU A 313 12.75 8.82 18.63
C LEU A 313 12.08 10.10 19.16
N GLN A 314 10.77 10.27 18.97
CA GLN A 314 10.04 11.47 19.41
C GLN A 314 9.67 11.44 20.89
N GLU A 315 9.26 10.29 21.45
CA GLU A 315 8.75 10.20 22.83
C GLU A 315 9.82 9.80 23.84
N VAL A 316 10.84 9.03 23.43
CA VAL A 316 11.91 8.54 24.35
C VAL A 316 13.17 9.39 24.21
N ASP A 317 13.63 9.61 22.98
CA ASP A 317 14.85 10.38 22.70
C ASP A 317 14.55 11.88 22.54
N HIS A 318 13.27 12.29 22.58
CA HIS A 318 12.81 13.68 22.47
C HIS A 318 13.28 14.40 21.19
N TYR A 319 13.47 13.66 20.10
CA TYR A 319 13.86 14.23 18.82
C TYR A 319 12.71 14.99 18.15
N GLY A 320 13.05 16.12 17.55
CA GLY A 320 12.14 16.85 16.68
C GLY A 320 11.85 16.11 15.38
N ALA A 321 10.92 16.64 14.60
CA ALA A 321 10.50 16.00 13.35
C ALA A 321 11.64 15.89 12.32
N ILE A 322 12.49 16.91 12.19
CA ILE A 322 13.64 16.89 11.28
C ILE A 322 14.68 15.85 11.71
N GLU A 323 14.98 15.78 13.03
CA GLU A 323 15.94 14.83 13.58
C GLU A 323 15.43 13.40 13.38
N THR A 324 14.15 13.17 13.64
CA THR A 324 13.50 11.88 13.36
C THR A 324 13.59 11.51 11.88
N GLY A 325 13.34 12.46 10.96
CA GLY A 325 13.48 12.25 9.53
C GLY A 325 14.91 11.93 9.11
N LEU A 326 15.89 12.63 9.68
CA LEU A 326 17.32 12.37 9.44
C LEU A 326 17.73 10.98 9.98
N MET A 327 17.25 10.59 11.15
CA MET A 327 17.49 9.26 11.71
C MET A 327 16.92 8.13 10.88
N LEU A 328 15.83 8.34 10.15
CA LEU A 328 15.24 7.37 9.22
C LEU A 328 15.93 7.36 7.84
N THR A 329 16.84 8.32 7.57
CA THR A 329 17.55 8.42 6.28
C THR A 329 18.31 7.14 5.89
N PRO A 330 18.99 6.40 6.77
CA PRO A 330 19.63 5.15 6.39
C PRO A 330 18.65 4.11 5.82
N ALA A 331 17.44 3.98 6.40
CA ALA A 331 16.40 3.11 5.86
C ALA A 331 15.93 3.61 4.48
N THR A 332 15.71 4.91 4.34
CA THR A 332 15.34 5.57 3.09
C THR A 332 16.37 5.31 1.99
N VAL A 333 17.65 5.53 2.28
CA VAL A 333 18.76 5.27 1.34
C VAL A 333 18.80 3.79 0.96
N GLY A 334 18.63 2.88 1.93
CA GLY A 334 18.56 1.45 1.69
C GLY A 334 17.41 1.07 0.73
N ILE A 335 16.20 1.59 0.97
CA ILE A 335 15.04 1.37 0.10
C ILE A 335 15.33 1.86 -1.33
N LEU A 336 15.84 3.09 -1.48
CA LEU A 336 16.11 3.69 -2.78
C LEU A 336 17.19 2.95 -3.56
N ALA A 337 18.32 2.65 -2.91
CA ALA A 337 19.43 1.94 -3.53
C ALA A 337 19.00 0.54 -3.98
N ALA A 338 18.28 -0.20 -3.12
CA ALA A 338 17.80 -1.53 -3.44
C ALA A 338 16.72 -1.53 -4.53
N SER A 339 15.78 -0.56 -4.50
CA SER A 339 14.76 -0.42 -5.55
C SER A 339 15.37 -0.04 -6.90
N ALA A 340 16.38 0.83 -6.92
CA ALA A 340 17.11 1.17 -8.14
C ALA A 340 17.92 -0.01 -8.70
N ALA A 341 18.42 -0.89 -7.83
CA ALA A 341 19.13 -2.11 -8.23
C ALA A 341 18.17 -3.25 -8.62
N ALA A 342 16.86 -3.16 -8.28
CA ALA A 342 15.89 -4.23 -8.45
C ALA A 342 15.81 -4.76 -9.89
N ASP A 343 15.84 -3.89 -10.90
CA ASP A 343 15.81 -4.30 -12.32
C ASP A 343 17.07 -5.09 -12.72
N ARG A 344 18.24 -4.70 -12.21
CA ARG A 344 19.48 -5.40 -12.47
C ARG A 344 19.51 -6.78 -11.76
N LEU A 345 19.02 -6.80 -10.54
CA LEU A 345 18.89 -8.02 -9.72
C LEU A 345 17.88 -8.99 -10.32
N ALA A 346 16.73 -8.51 -10.81
CA ALA A 346 15.69 -9.32 -11.45
C ALA A 346 16.14 -9.99 -12.76
N LYS A 347 17.14 -9.43 -13.45
CA LYS A 347 17.76 -10.07 -14.63
C LYS A 347 18.67 -11.26 -14.28
N ARG A 348 19.18 -11.30 -13.06
CA ARG A 348 20.14 -12.32 -12.60
C ARG A 348 19.53 -13.35 -11.64
N HIS A 349 18.47 -12.95 -10.93
CA HIS A 349 17.88 -13.76 -9.87
C HIS A 349 16.35 -13.84 -10.04
N SER A 350 15.77 -14.97 -9.60
CA SER A 350 14.31 -15.12 -9.61
C SER A 350 13.62 -14.19 -8.61
N GLN A 351 12.37 -13.80 -8.90
CA GLN A 351 11.56 -12.98 -7.98
C GLN A 351 11.43 -13.63 -6.60
N ARG A 352 11.28 -14.95 -6.55
CA ARG A 352 11.29 -15.73 -5.31
C ARG A 352 12.55 -15.50 -4.48
N TRP A 353 13.72 -15.59 -5.11
CA TRP A 353 15.01 -15.41 -4.42
C TRP A 353 15.13 -13.99 -3.86
N LEU A 354 14.74 -12.98 -4.63
CA LEU A 354 14.75 -11.59 -4.21
C LEU A 354 13.85 -11.35 -3.00
N ILE A 355 12.66 -11.94 -2.96
CA ILE A 355 11.74 -11.84 -1.83
C ILE A 355 12.33 -12.50 -0.57
N ILE A 356 12.93 -13.69 -0.71
CA ILE A 356 13.57 -14.40 0.41
C ILE A 356 14.73 -13.57 0.98
N VAL A 357 15.63 -13.08 0.13
CA VAL A 357 16.76 -12.24 0.55
C VAL A 357 16.28 -10.93 1.17
N GLY A 358 15.24 -10.32 0.60
CA GLY A 358 14.62 -9.12 1.14
C GLY A 358 14.09 -9.33 2.57
N PHE A 359 13.34 -10.40 2.81
CA PHE A 359 12.87 -10.73 4.16
C PHE A 359 14.04 -11.05 5.11
N ALA A 360 15.05 -11.79 4.65
CA ALA A 360 16.23 -12.10 5.47
C ALA A 360 16.96 -10.83 5.91
N PHE A 361 17.21 -9.89 4.99
CA PHE A 361 17.83 -8.59 5.34
C PHE A 361 16.96 -7.77 6.29
N THR A 362 15.65 -7.78 6.09
CA THR A 362 14.72 -7.09 6.99
C THR A 362 14.76 -7.67 8.40
N VAL A 363 14.74 -9.00 8.55
CA VAL A 363 14.85 -9.68 9.86
C VAL A 363 16.17 -9.38 10.54
N VAL A 364 17.30 -9.46 9.80
CA VAL A 364 18.61 -9.15 10.35
C VAL A 364 18.71 -7.67 10.73
N GLY A 365 18.17 -6.76 9.90
CA GLY A 365 18.12 -5.34 10.20
C GLY A 365 17.35 -5.04 11.49
N MET A 366 16.19 -5.68 11.69
CA MET A 366 15.41 -5.56 12.93
C MET A 366 16.14 -6.17 14.13
N GLY A 367 16.83 -7.30 13.93
CA GLY A 367 17.67 -7.92 14.95
C GLY A 367 18.82 -6.99 15.39
N LEU A 368 19.45 -6.29 14.44
CA LEU A 368 20.47 -5.28 14.75
C LEU A 368 19.89 -4.09 15.52
N LEU A 369 18.71 -3.60 15.16
CA LEU A 369 18.04 -2.54 15.92
C LEU A 369 17.80 -2.99 17.37
N LEU A 370 17.28 -4.20 17.58
CA LEU A 370 17.04 -4.74 18.92
C LEU A 370 18.32 -4.98 19.72
N ALA A 371 19.44 -5.32 19.08
CA ALA A 371 20.71 -5.62 19.71
C ALA A 371 21.54 -4.36 20.05
N LEU A 372 21.55 -3.39 19.12
CA LEU A 372 22.44 -2.22 19.17
C LEU A 372 21.79 -0.97 19.77
N VAL A 373 20.47 -0.82 19.63
CA VAL A 373 19.77 0.38 20.11
C VAL A 373 19.36 0.20 21.56
N ARG A 374 19.91 1.05 22.42
CA ARG A 374 19.59 1.16 23.86
C ARG A 374 19.49 2.64 24.19
N ALA A 375 18.84 2.97 25.30
CA ALA A 375 18.63 4.36 25.73
C ALA A 375 19.89 5.23 25.79
N ASP A 376 21.07 4.63 25.97
CA ASP A 376 22.35 5.35 26.10
C ASP A 376 23.24 5.22 24.85
N THR A 377 22.75 4.65 23.74
CA THR A 377 23.57 4.43 22.55
C THR A 377 23.47 5.61 21.59
N GLY A 378 24.62 6.03 21.04
CA GLY A 378 24.67 7.13 20.08
C GLY A 378 23.99 6.82 18.75
N ILE A 379 23.81 7.87 17.94
CA ILE A 379 23.12 7.87 16.63
C ILE A 379 23.64 6.76 15.70
N PHE A 380 24.92 6.45 15.74
CA PHE A 380 25.55 5.45 14.86
C PHE A 380 25.05 4.01 15.07
N SER A 381 24.46 3.71 16.25
CA SER A 381 23.88 2.38 16.53
C SER A 381 22.64 2.05 15.70
N TRP A 382 21.93 3.07 15.21
CA TRP A 382 20.73 2.92 14.39
C TRP A 382 21.04 2.59 12.93
N ILE A 383 22.20 3.09 12.41
CA ILE A 383 22.54 3.08 10.99
C ILE A 383 22.54 1.65 10.40
N PRO A 384 23.26 0.66 10.96
CA PRO A 384 23.37 -0.66 10.37
C PRO A 384 21.99 -1.35 10.28
N GLY A 385 21.22 -1.27 11.35
CA GLY A 385 19.89 -1.87 11.43
C GLY A 385 18.90 -1.26 10.43
N LEU A 386 18.81 0.08 10.41
CA LEU A 386 17.92 0.81 9.50
C LEU A 386 18.32 0.64 8.04
N LEU A 387 19.62 0.69 7.72
CA LEU A 387 20.10 0.51 6.36
C LEU A 387 19.77 -0.88 5.83
N LEU A 388 20.05 -1.92 6.61
CA LEU A 388 19.78 -3.30 6.22
C LEU A 388 18.28 -3.60 6.11
N PHE A 389 17.49 -3.07 7.05
CA PHE A 389 16.02 -3.07 6.97
C PHE A 389 15.54 -2.44 5.67
N GLY A 390 16.04 -1.23 5.34
CA GLY A 390 15.67 -0.52 4.13
C GLY A 390 16.05 -1.27 2.85
N ILE A 391 17.24 -1.85 2.78
CA ILE A 391 17.68 -2.68 1.64
C ILE A 391 16.73 -3.87 1.47
N GLY A 392 16.42 -4.58 2.55
CA GLY A 392 15.49 -5.71 2.51
C GLY A 392 14.12 -5.35 1.97
N VAL A 393 13.52 -4.29 2.51
CA VAL A 393 12.22 -3.79 2.04
C VAL A 393 12.29 -3.33 0.59
N GLY A 394 13.33 -2.59 0.19
CA GLY A 394 13.50 -2.05 -1.17
C GLY A 394 13.56 -3.15 -2.24
N VAL A 395 14.29 -4.25 -1.98
CA VAL A 395 14.34 -5.42 -2.87
C VAL A 395 12.95 -6.05 -3.02
N MET A 396 12.17 -6.13 -1.93
CA MET A 396 10.83 -6.73 -1.94
C MET A 396 9.78 -5.88 -2.65
N LEU A 397 9.86 -4.53 -2.59
CA LEU A 397 8.83 -3.62 -3.13
C LEU A 397 8.48 -3.91 -4.58
N THR A 398 9.48 -4.16 -5.43
CA THR A 398 9.27 -4.48 -6.84
C THR A 398 8.97 -5.96 -7.04
N SER A 399 9.72 -6.83 -6.35
CA SER A 399 9.66 -8.28 -6.59
C SER A 399 8.34 -8.91 -6.15
N SER A 400 7.76 -8.48 -5.04
CA SER A 400 6.49 -8.98 -4.54
C SER A 400 5.30 -8.56 -5.42
N VAL A 401 5.34 -7.36 -5.99
CA VAL A 401 4.33 -6.91 -6.96
C VAL A 401 4.47 -7.69 -8.27
N ASN A 402 5.69 -7.86 -8.77
CA ASN A 402 5.93 -8.55 -10.03
C ASN A 402 5.47 -10.00 -10.00
N ILE A 403 5.71 -10.75 -8.91
CA ILE A 403 5.30 -12.16 -8.82
C ILE A 403 3.78 -12.32 -8.83
N VAL A 404 3.05 -11.36 -8.25
CA VAL A 404 1.59 -11.35 -8.22
C VAL A 404 1.04 -10.99 -9.61
N GLN A 405 1.56 -9.93 -10.23
CA GLN A 405 1.02 -9.44 -11.50
C GLN A 405 1.37 -10.36 -12.67
N SER A 406 2.59 -10.93 -12.70
CA SER A 406 3.00 -11.86 -13.75
C SER A 406 2.27 -13.20 -13.73
N ALA A 407 1.57 -13.52 -12.63
CA ALA A 407 0.78 -14.73 -12.51
C ALA A 407 -0.53 -14.73 -13.31
N PHE A 408 -0.90 -13.58 -13.92
CA PHE A 408 -2.18 -13.40 -14.62
C PHE A 408 -2.04 -12.73 -15.99
N PRO A 409 -2.93 -13.06 -16.94
CA PRO A 409 -2.96 -12.43 -18.26
C PRO A 409 -3.42 -10.97 -18.20
N ASP A 410 -3.17 -10.21 -19.26
CA ASP A 410 -3.52 -8.79 -19.37
C ASP A 410 -5.00 -8.49 -19.09
N SER A 411 -5.91 -9.42 -19.40
CA SER A 411 -7.35 -9.28 -19.13
C SER A 411 -7.72 -9.22 -17.66
N ASP A 412 -6.87 -9.71 -16.76
CA ASP A 412 -7.10 -9.74 -15.32
C ASP A 412 -6.26 -8.70 -14.54
N GLN A 413 -5.39 -7.95 -15.25
CA GLN A 413 -4.47 -6.99 -14.61
C GLN A 413 -5.18 -5.91 -13.78
N ALA A 414 -6.35 -5.44 -14.19
CA ALA A 414 -7.13 -4.47 -13.41
C ALA A 414 -7.56 -5.06 -12.06
N TYR A 415 -8.09 -6.29 -12.07
CA TYR A 415 -8.53 -6.97 -10.84
C TYR A 415 -7.36 -7.25 -9.89
N ILE A 416 -6.26 -7.79 -10.43
CA ILE A 416 -5.11 -8.18 -9.60
C ILE A 416 -4.35 -6.97 -9.08
N SER A 417 -4.27 -5.88 -9.86
CA SER A 417 -3.65 -4.63 -9.40
C SER A 417 -4.45 -4.00 -8.26
N GLY A 418 -5.77 -3.94 -8.37
CA GLY A 418 -6.65 -3.47 -7.29
C GLY A 418 -6.52 -4.32 -6.04
N LEU A 419 -6.55 -5.65 -6.18
CA LEU A 419 -6.37 -6.59 -5.06
C LEU A 419 -4.99 -6.45 -4.41
N SER A 420 -3.92 -6.44 -5.20
CA SER A 420 -2.54 -6.28 -4.72
C SER A 420 -2.36 -4.99 -3.90
N ARG A 421 -2.92 -3.87 -4.38
CA ARG A 421 -2.85 -2.59 -3.65
C ARG A 421 -3.72 -2.58 -2.40
N SER A 422 -4.92 -3.18 -2.46
CA SER A 422 -5.78 -3.33 -1.28
C SER A 422 -5.06 -4.13 -0.18
N VAL A 423 -4.43 -5.24 -0.53
CA VAL A 423 -3.66 -6.09 0.39
C VAL A 423 -2.45 -5.33 0.98
N SER A 424 -1.73 -4.55 0.17
CA SER A 424 -0.62 -3.72 0.63
C SER A 424 -1.07 -2.67 1.66
N ASN A 425 -2.15 -1.95 1.36
CA ASN A 425 -2.70 -0.95 2.27
C ASN A 425 -3.29 -1.57 3.55
N LEU A 426 -3.90 -2.75 3.44
CA LEU A 426 -4.37 -3.53 4.59
C LEU A 426 -3.19 -3.95 5.48
N GLY A 427 -2.07 -4.39 4.89
CA GLY A 427 -0.83 -4.65 5.61
C GLY A 427 -0.34 -3.42 6.37
N SER A 428 -0.28 -2.25 5.72
CA SER A 428 0.09 -0.98 6.37
C SER A 428 -0.82 -0.66 7.55
N SER A 429 -2.13 -0.80 7.37
CA SER A 429 -3.14 -0.57 8.41
C SER A 429 -2.95 -1.51 9.61
N PHE A 430 -2.74 -2.80 9.33
CA PHE A 430 -2.47 -3.80 10.37
C PHE A 430 -1.16 -3.52 11.11
N GLY A 431 -0.11 -3.11 10.40
CA GLY A 431 1.19 -2.79 11.00
C GLY A 431 1.10 -1.70 12.04
N THR A 432 0.49 -0.57 11.70
CA THR A 432 0.32 0.55 12.64
C THR A 432 -0.61 0.20 13.79
N ALA A 433 -1.76 -0.46 13.51
CA ALA A 433 -2.72 -0.85 14.55
C ALA A 433 -2.11 -1.84 15.55
N LEU A 434 -1.41 -2.87 15.05
CA LEU A 434 -0.76 -3.90 15.86
C LEU A 434 0.30 -3.30 16.78
N VAL A 435 1.20 -2.49 16.21
CA VAL A 435 2.27 -1.84 16.99
C VAL A 435 1.70 -0.97 18.11
N GLY A 436 0.70 -0.13 17.79
CA GLY A 436 0.08 0.68 18.82
C GLY A 436 -0.57 -0.13 19.93
N SER A 437 -1.15 -1.28 19.59
CA SER A 437 -1.73 -2.19 20.59
C SER A 437 -0.65 -2.82 21.49
N VAL A 438 0.50 -3.19 20.92
CA VAL A 438 1.63 -3.74 21.66
C VAL A 438 2.26 -2.66 22.58
N LEU A 439 2.42 -1.43 22.08
CA LEU A 439 2.97 -0.32 22.88
C LEU A 439 2.12 -0.05 24.12
N VAL A 440 0.80 -0.06 23.99
CA VAL A 440 -0.13 0.10 25.11
C VAL A 440 -0.15 -1.14 26.02
N ALA A 441 -0.09 -2.34 25.41
CA ALA A 441 -0.14 -3.59 26.16
C ALA A 441 1.10 -3.81 27.03
N ALA A 442 2.26 -3.47 26.51
CA ALA A 442 3.53 -3.76 27.13
C ALA A 442 3.95 -2.73 28.19
N SER A 443 3.29 -1.56 28.33
CA SER A 443 3.49 -0.49 29.34
C SER A 443 4.77 -0.61 30.23
N LEU A 444 5.91 -0.95 29.61
CA LEU A 444 7.15 -1.27 30.30
C LEU A 444 8.02 -0.01 30.43
N PRO A 445 8.65 0.26 31.59
CA PRO A 445 9.52 1.43 31.75
C PRO A 445 10.76 1.36 30.87
N GLY A 446 11.32 2.54 30.54
CA GLY A 446 12.62 2.64 29.87
C GLY A 446 12.66 2.16 28.41
N GLY A 447 11.63 2.42 27.62
CA GLY A 447 11.64 2.10 26.19
C GLY A 447 11.46 0.60 25.84
N ARG A 448 11.31 -0.28 26.82
CA ARG A 448 11.13 -1.73 26.60
C ARG A 448 9.88 -2.09 25.81
N SER A 449 8.84 -1.26 25.88
CA SER A 449 7.61 -1.43 25.09
C SER A 449 7.88 -1.39 23.58
N TYR A 450 8.80 -0.52 23.16
CA TYR A 450 9.20 -0.38 21.75
C TYR A 450 10.01 -1.59 21.27
N GLY A 451 10.91 -2.11 22.15
CA GLY A 451 11.61 -3.37 21.88
C GLY A 451 10.65 -4.55 21.71
N ALA A 452 9.61 -4.64 22.55
CA ALA A 452 8.56 -5.65 22.40
C ALA A 452 7.81 -5.51 21.08
N ALA A 453 7.46 -4.28 20.67
CA ALA A 453 6.80 -4.03 19.39
C ALA A 453 7.68 -4.42 18.19
N LEU A 454 8.97 -4.06 18.19
CA LEU A 454 9.93 -4.48 17.18
C LEU A 454 10.11 -6.00 17.14
N THR A 455 10.12 -6.66 18.29
CA THR A 455 10.20 -8.14 18.38
C THR A 455 8.99 -8.80 17.73
N VAL A 456 7.79 -8.31 18.02
CA VAL A 456 6.55 -8.80 17.38
C VAL A 456 6.63 -8.63 15.86
N LEU A 457 7.06 -7.47 15.38
CA LEU A 457 7.24 -7.24 13.94
C LEU A 457 8.31 -8.15 13.34
N ALA A 458 9.42 -8.41 14.05
CA ALA A 458 10.47 -9.32 13.59
C ALA A 458 9.94 -10.76 13.46
N VAL A 459 9.15 -11.23 14.42
CA VAL A 459 8.49 -12.55 14.34
C VAL A 459 7.54 -12.63 13.15
N ILE A 460 6.73 -11.60 12.91
CA ILE A 460 5.83 -11.56 11.75
C ILE A 460 6.64 -11.52 10.44
N THR A 461 7.74 -10.78 10.41
CA THR A 461 8.64 -10.74 9.26
C THR A 461 9.27 -12.12 9.00
N MET A 462 9.61 -12.86 10.05
CA MET A 462 10.06 -14.25 9.95
C MET A 462 8.99 -15.16 9.36
N ILE A 463 7.71 -14.98 9.73
CA ILE A 463 6.60 -15.70 9.08
C ILE A 463 6.54 -15.35 7.58
N GLY A 464 6.76 -14.08 7.22
CA GLY A 464 6.87 -13.65 5.82
C GLY A 464 8.00 -14.35 5.07
N LEU A 465 9.16 -14.50 5.71
CA LEU A 465 10.29 -15.28 5.17
C LEU A 465 9.89 -16.74 4.93
N VAL A 466 9.22 -17.37 5.89
CA VAL A 466 8.74 -18.76 5.76
C VAL A 466 7.75 -18.87 4.59
N ILE A 467 6.79 -17.95 4.46
CA ILE A 467 5.86 -17.94 3.31
C ILE A 467 6.63 -17.79 1.99
N ALA A 468 7.65 -16.93 1.96
CA ALA A 468 8.48 -16.73 0.77
C ALA A 468 9.24 -18.01 0.33
N LEU A 469 9.61 -18.88 1.26
CA LEU A 469 10.22 -20.18 0.96
C LEU A 469 9.28 -21.13 0.19
N PHE A 470 7.97 -20.98 0.36
CA PHE A 470 6.95 -21.77 -0.34
C PHE A 470 6.55 -21.19 -1.70
N LEU A 471 7.05 -20.01 -2.09
CA LEU A 471 6.83 -19.47 -3.43
C LEU A 471 7.34 -20.47 -4.49
N PRO A 472 6.58 -20.70 -5.57
CA PRO A 472 7.03 -21.60 -6.62
C PRO A 472 8.30 -21.07 -7.28
N LYS A 473 9.20 -21.96 -7.64
CA LYS A 473 10.33 -21.62 -8.50
C LYS A 473 9.74 -21.22 -9.85
N GLN A 474 9.84 -19.96 -10.25
CA GLN A 474 9.53 -19.57 -11.61
C GLN A 474 10.50 -20.32 -12.53
N GLN A 475 9.98 -21.19 -13.38
CA GLN A 475 10.73 -21.61 -14.54
C GLN A 475 10.99 -20.34 -15.37
N ALA A 476 12.25 -20.09 -15.71
CA ALA A 476 12.58 -19.06 -16.69
C ALA A 476 11.67 -19.28 -17.90
N GLU A 477 10.86 -18.31 -18.27
CA GLU A 477 10.02 -18.41 -19.46
C GLU A 477 10.94 -18.80 -20.62
N ALA A 478 10.77 -20.00 -21.14
CA ALA A 478 11.40 -20.37 -22.39
C ALA A 478 10.97 -19.31 -23.42
N PRO A 479 11.92 -18.74 -24.20
CA PRO A 479 11.58 -17.72 -25.18
C PRO A 479 10.42 -18.26 -26.02
N ARG A 480 9.27 -17.58 -25.98
CA ARG A 480 8.12 -17.91 -26.82
C ARG A 480 8.63 -18.00 -28.25
N ARG A 481 8.65 -19.20 -28.83
CA ARG A 481 8.89 -19.37 -30.25
C ARG A 481 7.96 -18.41 -30.98
N PRO A 482 8.48 -17.59 -31.91
CA PRO A 482 7.60 -16.79 -32.76
C PRO A 482 6.62 -17.76 -33.40
N ALA A 483 5.33 -17.42 -33.33
CA ALA A 483 4.29 -18.19 -34.01
C ALA A 483 4.76 -18.38 -35.45
N SER A 484 4.94 -19.64 -35.85
CA SER A 484 5.20 -19.98 -37.25
C SER A 484 4.10 -19.32 -38.09
N PRO A 485 4.42 -18.65 -39.20
CA PRO A 485 3.41 -18.16 -40.12
C PRO A 485 2.52 -19.32 -40.48
N GLN A 486 1.21 -19.15 -40.29
CA GLN A 486 0.23 -20.11 -40.76
C GLN A 486 0.45 -20.28 -42.27
N ALA A 487 0.90 -21.47 -42.67
CA ALA A 487 0.84 -21.95 -44.03
C ALA A 487 -0.64 -22.16 -44.38
N GLY A 488 -1.19 -21.22 -45.09
CA GLY A 488 -2.57 -21.27 -45.50
C GLY A 488 -2.86 -20.15 -46.47
N ASP A 489 -2.54 -20.36 -47.75
CA ASP A 489 -3.22 -19.85 -48.94
C ASP A 489 -2.44 -20.26 -50.21
N ASP A 490 -2.32 -21.56 -50.41
CA ASP A 490 -1.98 -22.16 -51.71
C ASP A 490 -3.15 -23.05 -52.17
N VAL A 491 -4.33 -22.47 -52.37
CA VAL A 491 -5.42 -23.09 -53.14
C VAL A 491 -6.17 -21.99 -53.85
N ALA A 492 -5.58 -21.43 -54.90
CA ALA A 492 -6.34 -20.75 -55.96
C ALA A 492 -5.43 -20.40 -57.15
N ALA A 493 -4.82 -21.39 -57.79
CA ALA A 493 -4.27 -21.22 -59.14
C ALA A 493 -4.28 -22.58 -59.89
N GLY A 494 -5.41 -23.01 -60.31
CA GLY A 494 -5.57 -24.24 -61.09
C GLY A 494 -6.94 -24.39 -61.66
N GLY A 495 -7.25 -23.71 -62.78
CA GLY A 495 -8.54 -23.94 -63.41
C GLY A 495 -8.92 -22.93 -64.46
N ALA A 496 -8.11 -22.74 -65.48
CA ALA A 496 -8.57 -22.14 -66.73
C ALA A 496 -7.69 -22.60 -67.87
N ARG A 497 -8.01 -23.79 -68.44
CA ARG A 497 -7.71 -24.14 -69.79
C ARG A 497 -8.69 -25.24 -70.22
N SER A 498 -9.32 -24.98 -71.39
CA SER A 498 -10.11 -25.81 -72.29
C SER A 498 -11.63 -25.69 -72.19
N LEU A 499 -12.11 -25.07 -73.16
CA LEU A 499 -13.16 -25.03 -74.17
C LEU A 499 -14.02 -23.78 -74.12
#